data_61b208e135c254c90d17b9f507aaec37
#
_entry.id   61b208e135c254c90d17b9f507aaec37
#
_cell.length_a   1.000
_cell.length_b   1.000
_cell.length_c   1.000
_cell.angle_alpha   90.00
_cell.angle_beta   90.00
_cell.angle_gamma   90.00
#
_symmetry.space_group_name_H-M   'P 1'
#
loop_
_entity.id
_entity.type
_entity.pdbx_description
1 polymer ?
#
loop_
_entity_poly.entity_id
_entity_poly.type
_entity_poly.pdbx_seq_one_letter_code
_entity_poly.pdbx_strand_id
1 'polypeptide(L)'
;MADVDRREGSERSWYAESAAPAPPLAHLEGDIACDVLVVGAGYTGLSTALELAERGYDVVVLEAEQVGWGASGRNGGHIASAFNKSMGQIEAWVGRDDARRLWELDREARDLIGDRVRRYRIDCDLRWGYVVAA
;
A
#
# COMPACT_ATOMS: atom_id res chain seq x y z
N MET A 1 -20.41 -8.43 27.07
CA MET A 1 -19.12 -7.81 26.74
C MET A 1 -19.48 -6.70 25.78
N ALA A 2 -19.38 -5.43 26.20
CA ALA A 2 -19.90 -4.31 25.45
C ALA A 2 -19.14 -4.19 24.12
N ASP A 3 -19.89 -4.15 23.05
CA ASP A 3 -19.41 -3.81 21.71
C ASP A 3 -18.92 -2.36 21.78
N VAL A 4 -17.61 -2.19 21.95
CA VAL A 4 -16.99 -0.88 21.87
C VAL A 4 -17.10 -0.49 20.40
N ASP A 5 -18.02 0.43 20.11
CA ASP A 5 -18.15 1.02 18.78
C ASP A 5 -16.83 1.70 18.41
N ARG A 6 -15.95 0.93 17.75
CA ARG A 6 -14.64 1.39 17.28
C ARG A 6 -14.75 2.42 16.15
N ARG A 7 -15.96 2.80 15.78
CA ARG A 7 -16.21 3.75 14.69
C ARG A 7 -16.10 5.22 15.11
N GLU A 8 -16.21 5.52 16.41
CA GLU A 8 -16.10 6.90 16.91
C GLU A 8 -14.67 7.45 16.98
N GLY A 9 -13.64 6.63 16.78
CA GLY A 9 -12.23 7.05 16.83
C GLY A 9 -11.52 7.17 15.48
N SER A 10 -12.19 6.91 14.37
CA SER A 10 -11.59 7.13 13.05
C SER A 10 -11.80 8.59 12.65
N GLU A 11 -11.03 9.46 13.26
CA GLU A 11 -10.92 10.82 12.75
C GLU A 11 -10.70 10.76 11.25
N ARG A 12 -11.59 11.38 10.52
CA ARG A 12 -11.64 11.44 9.06
C ARG A 12 -10.31 12.00 8.58
N SER A 13 -9.48 11.16 8.00
CA SER A 13 -8.27 11.67 7.39
C SER A 13 -8.64 12.44 6.11
N TRP A 14 -7.90 13.46 5.78
CA TRP A 14 -8.07 14.19 4.51
C TRP A 14 -8.16 13.23 3.32
N TYR A 15 -7.35 12.18 3.30
CA TYR A 15 -7.33 11.20 2.22
C TYR A 15 -8.60 10.36 2.17
N ALA A 16 -9.17 10.02 3.31
CA ALA A 16 -10.45 9.28 3.35
C ALA A 16 -11.62 10.15 2.86
N GLU A 17 -11.56 11.47 3.09
CA GLU A 17 -12.60 12.39 2.65
C GLU A 17 -12.46 12.78 1.17
N SER A 18 -11.23 12.89 0.66
CA SER A 18 -10.94 13.29 -0.72
C SER A 18 -10.86 12.14 -1.71
N ALA A 19 -10.74 10.90 -1.23
CA ALA A 19 -10.68 9.72 -2.09
C ALA A 19 -12.02 9.47 -2.80
N ALA A 20 -11.94 8.91 -4.01
CA ALA A 20 -13.13 8.39 -4.67
C ALA A 20 -13.82 7.35 -3.77
N PRO A 21 -15.17 7.35 -3.69
CA PRO A 21 -15.89 6.38 -2.89
C PRO A 21 -15.51 4.95 -3.26
N ALA A 22 -15.08 4.17 -2.27
CA ALA A 22 -14.83 2.76 -2.48
C ALA A 22 -16.17 2.04 -2.76
N PRO A 23 -16.19 1.04 -3.65
CA PRO A 23 -17.38 0.21 -3.82
C PRO A 23 -17.70 -0.49 -2.50
N PRO A 24 -19.00 -0.69 -2.18
CA PRO A 24 -19.36 -1.46 -1.01
C PRO A 24 -18.84 -2.89 -1.16
N LEU A 25 -18.14 -3.35 -0.14
CA LEU A 25 -17.66 -4.72 -0.05
C LEU A 25 -18.63 -5.54 0.79
N ALA A 26 -18.93 -6.76 0.33
CA ALA A 26 -19.77 -7.67 1.10
C ALA A 26 -18.99 -8.24 2.29
N HIS A 27 -19.70 -8.51 3.39
CA HIS A 27 -19.16 -9.32 4.45
C HIS A 27 -18.98 -10.77 3.98
N LEU A 28 -17.94 -11.42 4.47
CA LEU A 28 -17.77 -12.84 4.22
C LEU A 28 -18.87 -13.61 4.94
N GLU A 29 -19.65 -14.36 4.17
CA GLU A 29 -20.67 -15.26 4.69
C GLU A 29 -20.32 -16.71 4.33
N GLY A 30 -20.22 -17.56 5.34
CA GLY A 30 -19.91 -18.99 5.16
C GLY A 30 -18.45 -19.26 4.80
N ASP A 31 -18.22 -20.44 4.25
CA ASP A 31 -16.90 -20.93 3.87
C ASP A 31 -16.65 -20.67 2.39
N ILE A 32 -15.44 -20.19 2.08
CA ILE A 32 -14.96 -20.01 0.72
C ILE A 32 -13.65 -20.76 0.54
N ALA A 33 -13.36 -21.19 -0.68
CA ALA A 33 -12.09 -21.77 -1.06
C ALA A 33 -11.37 -20.82 -2.02
N CYS A 34 -10.08 -20.71 -1.89
CA CYS A 34 -9.20 -19.92 -2.78
C CYS A 34 -7.79 -20.51 -2.77
N ASP A 35 -6.97 -20.14 -3.74
CA ASP A 35 -5.56 -20.54 -3.76
C ASP A 35 -4.77 -19.79 -2.67
N VAL A 36 -5.05 -18.49 -2.50
CA VAL A 36 -4.33 -17.64 -1.54
C VAL A 36 -5.29 -16.72 -0.81
N LEU A 37 -5.24 -16.76 0.51
CA LEU A 37 -5.91 -15.82 1.39
C LEU A 37 -4.91 -14.75 1.87
N VAL A 38 -5.23 -13.49 1.63
CA VAL A 38 -4.50 -12.33 2.15
C VAL A 38 -5.31 -11.68 3.26
N VAL A 39 -4.73 -11.53 4.44
CA VAL A 39 -5.37 -10.87 5.58
C VAL A 39 -4.82 -9.45 5.72
N GLY A 40 -5.71 -8.47 5.57
CA GLY A 40 -5.42 -7.05 5.62
C GLY A 40 -5.28 -6.40 4.23
N ALA A 41 -6.02 -5.32 4.00
CA ALA A 41 -6.05 -4.55 2.76
C ALA A 41 -5.24 -3.23 2.85
N GLY A 42 -4.06 -3.30 3.46
CA GLY A 42 -3.04 -2.24 3.39
C GLY A 42 -2.16 -2.39 2.15
N TYR A 43 -1.12 -1.55 2.02
CA TYR A 43 -0.20 -1.58 0.87
C TYR A 43 0.37 -2.96 0.59
N THR A 44 0.87 -3.64 1.62
CA THR A 44 1.48 -4.97 1.48
C THR A 44 0.46 -5.99 1.00
N GLY A 45 -0.70 -6.06 1.67
CA GLY A 45 -1.75 -7.03 1.31
C GLY A 45 -2.28 -6.81 -0.10
N LEU A 46 -2.64 -5.59 -0.46
CA LEU A 46 -3.15 -5.28 -1.80
C LEU A 46 -2.09 -5.50 -2.89
N SER A 47 -0.83 -5.13 -2.62
CA SER A 47 0.24 -5.36 -3.59
C SER A 47 0.50 -6.84 -3.82
N THR A 48 0.47 -7.63 -2.74
CA THR A 48 0.62 -9.10 -2.81
C THR A 48 -0.55 -9.73 -3.55
N ALA A 49 -1.78 -9.35 -3.19
CA ALA A 49 -2.99 -9.89 -3.82
C ALA A 49 -3.04 -9.60 -5.31
N LEU A 50 -2.71 -8.37 -5.70
CA LEU A 50 -2.68 -7.95 -7.10
C LEU A 50 -1.64 -8.74 -7.90
N GLU A 51 -0.42 -8.88 -7.38
CA GLU A 51 0.66 -9.62 -8.03
C GLU A 51 0.29 -11.09 -8.23
N LEU A 52 -0.33 -11.72 -7.23
CA LEU A 52 -0.77 -13.10 -7.32
C LEU A 52 -1.94 -13.27 -8.29
N ALA A 53 -2.91 -12.36 -8.26
CA ALA A 53 -4.04 -12.39 -9.20
C ALA A 53 -3.57 -12.20 -10.65
N GLU A 54 -2.59 -11.33 -10.91
CA GLU A 54 -1.96 -11.17 -12.23
C GLU A 54 -1.25 -12.43 -12.72
N ARG A 55 -0.80 -13.27 -11.80
CA ARG A 55 -0.20 -14.60 -12.09
C ARG A 55 -1.23 -15.71 -12.25
N GLY A 56 -2.53 -15.40 -12.10
CA GLY A 56 -3.64 -16.34 -12.33
C GLY A 56 -4.06 -17.13 -11.10
N TYR A 57 -3.60 -16.79 -9.90
CA TYR A 57 -4.11 -17.38 -8.66
C TYR A 57 -5.50 -16.85 -8.33
N ASP A 58 -6.34 -17.71 -7.75
CA ASP A 58 -7.58 -17.29 -7.11
C ASP A 58 -7.25 -16.70 -5.72
N VAL A 59 -7.41 -15.39 -5.59
CA VAL A 59 -6.98 -14.63 -4.42
C VAL A 59 -8.15 -13.98 -3.73
N VAL A 60 -8.26 -14.22 -2.44
CA VAL A 60 -9.21 -13.52 -1.56
C VAL A 60 -8.47 -12.61 -0.61
N VAL A 61 -8.96 -11.38 -0.45
CA VAL A 61 -8.47 -10.42 0.54
C VAL A 61 -9.54 -10.22 1.60
N LEU A 62 -9.19 -10.43 2.87
CA LEU A 62 -10.05 -10.11 4.01
C LEU A 62 -9.51 -8.88 4.74
N GLU A 63 -10.38 -7.91 4.97
CA GLU A 63 -10.09 -6.70 5.73
C GLU A 63 -11.13 -6.56 6.85
N ALA A 64 -10.65 -6.22 8.04
CA ALA A 64 -11.52 -6.11 9.21
C ALA A 64 -12.33 -4.80 9.24
N GLU A 65 -11.80 -3.76 8.60
CA GLU A 65 -12.39 -2.42 8.60
C GLU A 65 -12.66 -1.98 7.16
N GLN A 66 -11.85 -1.09 6.63
CA GLN A 66 -11.92 -0.59 5.26
C GLN A 66 -10.54 -0.71 4.58
N VAL A 67 -10.55 -0.79 3.27
CA VAL A 67 -9.31 -0.79 2.49
C VAL A 67 -8.45 0.43 2.87
N GLY A 68 -7.21 0.18 3.26
CA GLY A 68 -6.29 1.24 3.68
C GLY A 68 -6.56 1.85 5.06
N TRP A 69 -7.44 1.27 5.87
CA TRP A 69 -7.82 1.79 7.20
C TRP A 69 -6.64 2.14 8.12
N GLY A 70 -5.61 1.33 8.12
CA GLY A 70 -4.42 1.52 8.95
C GLY A 70 -3.49 2.61 8.43
N ALA A 71 -2.18 2.42 8.62
CA ALA A 71 -1.12 3.35 8.23
C ALA A 71 -1.10 3.64 6.72
N SER A 72 -1.59 2.69 5.90
CA SER A 72 -1.63 2.84 4.44
C SER A 72 -2.55 3.97 3.96
N GLY A 73 -3.59 4.30 4.68
CA GLY A 73 -4.49 5.42 4.37
C GLY A 73 -4.27 6.66 5.24
N ARG A 74 -3.22 6.68 6.06
CA ARG A 74 -2.95 7.76 7.03
C ARG A 74 -1.53 8.34 6.92
N ASN A 75 -0.87 8.11 5.80
CA ASN A 75 0.45 8.67 5.50
C ASN A 75 0.34 9.89 4.58
N GLY A 76 1.46 10.55 4.30
CA GLY A 76 1.48 11.75 3.46
C GLY A 76 1.39 11.51 1.96
N GLY A 77 1.20 10.26 1.51
CA GLY A 77 1.08 9.90 0.09
C GLY A 77 2.35 10.12 -0.74
N HIS A 78 3.51 10.32 -0.10
CA HIS A 78 4.75 10.57 -0.82
C HIS A 78 5.35 9.27 -1.37
N ILE A 79 5.67 9.27 -2.66
CA ILE A 79 6.47 8.23 -3.31
C ILE A 79 7.91 8.74 -3.38
N ALA A 80 8.63 8.62 -2.26
CA ALA A 80 10.01 9.09 -2.16
C ALA A 80 10.97 7.92 -2.40
N SER A 81 12.00 8.15 -3.22
CA SER A 81 13.11 7.22 -3.38
C SER A 81 14.10 7.44 -2.24
N ALA A 82 13.82 6.85 -1.11
CA ALA A 82 14.77 6.90 0.01
C ALA A 82 14.39 5.92 1.12
N PHE A 83 15.40 5.37 1.73
CA PHE A 83 15.29 4.75 3.05
C PHE A 83 15.29 5.85 4.13
N ASN A 84 14.96 5.50 5.37
CA ASN A 84 15.05 6.43 6.51
C ASN A 84 16.50 6.75 6.91
N LYS A 85 17.47 6.32 6.10
CA LYS A 85 18.92 6.55 6.25
C LYS A 85 19.52 6.94 4.91
N SER A 86 20.60 7.72 4.95
CA SER A 86 21.34 8.06 3.74
C SER A 86 21.95 6.82 3.10
N MET A 87 22.10 6.81 1.78
CA MET A 87 22.75 5.70 1.08
C MET A 87 24.18 5.45 1.56
N GLY A 88 24.90 6.50 1.96
CA GLY A 88 26.24 6.35 2.55
C GLY A 88 26.24 5.60 3.89
N GLN A 89 25.21 5.81 4.72
CA GLN A 89 25.05 5.02 5.95
C GLN A 89 24.68 3.56 5.66
N ILE A 90 23.80 3.33 4.67
CA ILE A 90 23.44 1.98 4.25
C ILE A 90 24.67 1.24 3.69
N GLU A 91 25.45 1.90 2.83
CA GLU A 91 26.69 1.35 2.28
C GLU A 91 27.69 0.98 3.38
N ALA A 92 27.80 1.83 4.43
CA ALA A 92 28.65 1.52 5.57
C ALA A 92 28.21 0.27 6.36
N TRP A 93 26.91 -0.06 6.34
CA TRP A 93 26.38 -1.21 7.08
C TRP A 93 26.42 -2.51 6.29
N VAL A 94 26.07 -2.46 5.00
CA VAL A 94 25.88 -3.68 4.19
C VAL A 94 26.91 -3.81 3.06
N GLY A 95 27.78 -2.84 2.88
CA GLY A 95 28.73 -2.78 1.77
C GLY A 95 28.09 -2.22 0.48
N ARG A 96 28.97 -1.85 -0.45
CA ARG A 96 28.58 -1.11 -1.67
C ARG A 96 27.64 -1.89 -2.59
N ASP A 97 27.91 -3.17 -2.77
CA ASP A 97 27.14 -4.00 -3.71
C ASP A 97 25.71 -4.22 -3.24
N ASP A 98 25.52 -4.50 -1.95
CA ASP A 98 24.18 -4.68 -1.38
C ASP A 98 23.45 -3.34 -1.23
N ALA A 99 24.14 -2.25 -0.90
CA ALA A 99 23.55 -0.91 -0.92
C ALA A 99 23.03 -0.54 -2.32
N ARG A 100 23.77 -0.90 -3.36
CA ARG A 100 23.34 -0.69 -4.75
C ARG A 100 22.09 -1.53 -5.09
N ARG A 101 22.04 -2.78 -4.69
CA ARG A 101 20.85 -3.65 -4.88
C ARG A 101 19.63 -3.09 -4.18
N LEU A 102 19.79 -2.59 -2.96
CA LEU A 102 18.71 -1.93 -2.21
C LEU A 102 18.21 -0.68 -2.95
N TRP A 103 19.11 0.12 -3.49
CA TRP A 103 18.74 1.28 -4.29
C TRP A 103 18.00 0.91 -5.59
N GLU A 104 18.43 -0.14 -6.27
CA GLU A 104 17.76 -0.66 -7.46
C GLU A 104 16.34 -1.15 -7.12
N LEU A 105 16.19 -1.89 -6.01
CA LEU A 105 14.88 -2.35 -5.50
C LEU A 105 13.93 -1.19 -5.18
N ASP A 106 14.43 -0.13 -4.54
CA ASP A 106 13.64 1.07 -4.24
C ASP A 106 13.14 1.74 -5.53
N ARG A 107 13.99 1.83 -6.55
CA ARG A 107 13.61 2.36 -7.86
C ARG A 107 12.54 1.51 -8.54
N GLU A 108 12.73 0.20 -8.55
CA GLU A 108 11.75 -0.74 -9.11
C GLU A 108 10.40 -0.62 -8.42
N ALA A 109 10.37 -0.52 -7.08
CA ALA A 109 9.15 -0.34 -6.32
C ALA A 109 8.41 0.94 -6.70
N ARG A 110 9.13 2.05 -6.87
CA ARG A 110 8.56 3.32 -7.32
C ARG A 110 8.01 3.23 -8.75
N ASP A 111 8.77 2.66 -9.65
CA ASP A 111 8.39 2.53 -11.05
C ASP A 111 7.15 1.61 -11.18
N LEU A 112 7.07 0.53 -10.39
CA LEU A 112 5.91 -0.34 -10.28
C LEU A 112 4.63 0.39 -9.87
N ILE A 113 4.71 1.33 -8.92
CA ILE A 113 3.53 2.15 -8.56
C ILE A 113 3.05 2.96 -9.76
N GLY A 114 3.96 3.64 -10.46
CA GLY A 114 3.62 4.41 -11.65
C GLY A 114 3.02 3.54 -12.77
N ASP A 115 3.54 2.34 -12.97
CA ASP A 115 3.02 1.37 -13.94
C ASP A 115 1.61 0.90 -13.57
N ARG A 116 1.38 0.58 -12.31
CA ARG A 116 0.04 0.19 -11.83
C ARG A 116 -0.97 1.32 -11.98
N VAL A 117 -0.62 2.54 -11.61
CA VAL A 117 -1.49 3.71 -11.79
C VAL A 117 -1.89 3.86 -13.26
N ARG A 118 -0.95 3.75 -14.19
CA ARG A 118 -1.22 3.84 -15.63
C ARG A 118 -2.05 2.65 -16.13
N ARG A 119 -1.64 1.43 -15.79
CA ARG A 119 -2.26 0.19 -16.29
C ARG A 119 -3.71 0.06 -15.86
N TYR A 120 -3.99 0.36 -14.59
CA TYR A 120 -5.32 0.25 -14.01
C TYR A 120 -6.11 1.56 -14.05
N ARG A 121 -5.54 2.62 -14.62
CA ARG A 121 -6.15 3.95 -14.70
C ARG A 121 -6.64 4.44 -13.34
N ILE A 122 -5.78 4.29 -12.32
CA ILE A 122 -6.12 4.68 -10.95
C ILE A 122 -6.19 6.20 -10.89
N ASP A 123 -7.38 6.72 -10.58
CA ASP A 123 -7.59 8.16 -10.35
C ASP A 123 -7.14 8.53 -8.93
N CYS A 124 -5.85 8.84 -8.79
CA CYS A 124 -5.22 9.16 -7.51
C CYS A 124 -4.45 10.48 -7.54
N ASP A 125 -4.71 11.32 -8.55
CA ASP A 125 -4.06 12.63 -8.73
C ASP A 125 -2.52 12.57 -8.61
N LEU A 126 -1.91 11.51 -9.18
CA LEU A 126 -0.47 11.28 -9.12
C LEU A 126 0.30 12.45 -9.73
N ARG A 127 1.16 13.09 -8.94
CA ARG A 127 2.08 14.15 -9.36
C ARG A 127 3.51 13.71 -9.12
N TRP A 128 4.36 13.90 -10.12
CA TRP A 128 5.78 13.62 -10.01
C TRP A 128 6.55 14.86 -9.56
N GLY A 129 7.53 14.64 -8.71
CA GLY A 129 8.39 15.68 -8.18
C GLY A 129 8.00 16.14 -6.77
N TYR A 130 9.00 16.54 -6.01
CA TYR A 130 8.84 17.17 -4.71
C TYR A 130 9.95 18.20 -4.50
N VAL A 131 9.71 19.15 -3.63
CA VAL A 131 10.68 20.18 -3.26
C VAL A 131 11.03 20.01 -1.80
N VAL A 132 12.33 20.00 -1.51
CA VAL A 132 12.83 20.09 -0.15
C VAL A 132 13.19 21.56 0.10
N ALA A 133 12.46 22.20 1.00
CA ALA A 133 12.80 23.54 1.48
C ALA A 133 13.74 23.40 2.70
N ALA A 134 14.86 24.12 2.68
CA ALA A 134 15.80 24.20 3.79
C ALA A 134 15.55 25.45 4.64
#